data_c73df70eb6ee932386a7efa6788104a9
#
_entry.id   c73df70eb6ee932386a7efa6788104a9
#
_cell.length_a   1.000
_cell.length_b   1.000
_cell.length_c   1.000
_cell.angle_alpha   90.00
_cell.angle_beta   90.00
_cell.angle_gamma   90.00
#
_symmetry.space_group_name_H-M   'P 1'
#
loop_
_entity.id
_entity.type
_entity.pdbx_description
1 polymer ?
#
loop_
_entity_poly.entity_id
_entity_poly.type
_entity_poly.pdbx_seq_one_letter_code
_entity_poly.pdbx_strand_id
1 'polypeptide(L)'
;MLREAIERCPPEEWLSTNHKNAFWQVSYHALFFAHLYLQRDEAAFRLWEQHRGEGDGIAGEPYTQAQVLEYGEFCDRMIDGAVDALDLDGTESGFSWYRMSKLEHQFVNIRRIQHHAGQLIDRVRSAADVGIRWVAAR
;
A
#
# COMPACT_ATOMS: atom_id res chain seq x y z
N MET A 1 4.00 -10.20 3.49
CA MET A 1 3.17 -9.84 4.67
C MET A 1 1.90 -9.06 4.27
N LEU A 2 1.96 -7.87 3.67
CA LEU A 2 0.76 -7.11 3.24
C LEU A 2 -0.12 -7.94 2.28
N ARG A 3 0.47 -8.46 1.20
CA ARG A 3 -0.21 -9.33 0.23
C ARG A 3 -0.89 -10.53 0.91
N GLU A 4 -0.17 -11.26 1.76
CA GLU A 4 -0.72 -12.43 2.48
C GLU A 4 -1.88 -12.04 3.41
N ALA A 5 -1.84 -10.86 4.05
CA ALA A 5 -2.95 -10.37 4.84
C ALA A 5 -4.19 -10.10 3.97
N ILE A 6 -3.99 -9.54 2.78
CA ILE A 6 -5.07 -9.32 1.81
C ILE A 6 -5.65 -10.67 1.33
N GLU A 7 -4.80 -11.62 0.94
CA GLU A 7 -5.22 -12.96 0.46
C GLU A 7 -6.02 -13.74 1.51
N ARG A 8 -5.66 -13.57 2.79
CA ARG A 8 -6.28 -14.31 3.91
C ARG A 8 -7.43 -13.57 4.59
N CYS A 9 -7.79 -12.38 4.10
CA CYS A 9 -8.91 -11.63 4.66
C CYS A 9 -10.23 -12.40 4.46
N PRO A 10 -10.98 -12.72 5.53
CA PRO A 10 -12.29 -13.34 5.40
C PRO A 10 -13.27 -12.44 4.66
N PRO A 11 -14.21 -12.99 3.86
CA PRO A 11 -15.18 -12.20 3.09
C PRO A 11 -15.99 -11.22 3.96
N GLU A 12 -16.37 -11.63 5.17
CA GLU A 12 -17.13 -10.82 6.12
C GLU A 12 -16.34 -9.64 6.67
N GLU A 13 -14.99 -9.73 6.73
CA GLU A 13 -14.13 -8.65 7.21
C GLU A 13 -13.80 -7.64 6.10
N TRP A 14 -13.90 -8.04 4.82
CA TRP A 14 -13.52 -7.21 3.68
C TRP A 14 -14.25 -5.87 3.63
N LEU A 15 -15.57 -5.88 3.89
CA LEU A 15 -16.45 -4.72 3.91
C LEU A 15 -16.90 -4.34 5.34
N SER A 16 -16.31 -4.95 6.36
CA SER A 16 -16.70 -4.75 7.76
C SER A 16 -16.63 -3.27 8.15
N THR A 17 -17.67 -2.80 8.83
CA THR A 17 -17.78 -1.46 9.40
C THR A 17 -17.39 -1.41 10.89
N ASN A 18 -16.85 -2.49 11.44
CA ASN A 18 -16.40 -2.58 12.84
C ASN A 18 -15.20 -1.66 13.13
N HIS A 19 -14.55 -1.16 12.07
CA HIS A 19 -13.43 -0.24 12.13
C HIS A 19 -13.75 1.05 11.37
N LYS A 20 -13.01 2.13 11.66
CA LYS A 20 -13.18 3.43 10.97
C LYS A 20 -13.11 3.31 9.44
N ASN A 21 -12.19 2.47 8.96
CA ASN A 21 -12.03 2.17 7.53
C ASN A 21 -12.22 0.66 7.33
N ALA A 22 -12.92 0.28 6.28
CA ALA A 22 -13.07 -1.11 5.88
C ALA A 22 -11.69 -1.73 5.53
N PHE A 23 -11.60 -3.05 5.54
CA PHE A 23 -10.35 -3.75 5.24
C PHE A 23 -9.81 -3.39 3.85
N TRP A 24 -10.69 -3.37 2.84
CA TRP A 24 -10.32 -3.01 1.48
C TRP A 24 -9.75 -1.58 1.37
N GLN A 25 -10.30 -0.63 2.14
CA GLN A 25 -9.83 0.76 2.13
C GLN A 25 -8.39 0.86 2.63
N VAL A 26 -8.07 0.20 3.74
CA VAL A 26 -6.70 0.19 4.29
C VAL A 26 -5.74 -0.52 3.34
N SER A 27 -6.19 -1.62 2.72
CA SER A 27 -5.39 -2.39 1.76
C SER A 27 -5.04 -1.57 0.52
N TYR A 28 -6.06 -0.96 -0.10
CA TYR A 28 -5.88 -0.14 -1.30
C TYR A 28 -5.03 1.11 -1.01
N HIS A 29 -5.33 1.80 0.09
CA HIS A 29 -4.57 2.97 0.56
C HIS A 29 -3.07 2.65 0.75
N ALA A 30 -2.75 1.51 1.36
CA ALA A 30 -1.36 1.10 1.55
C ALA A 30 -0.62 0.92 0.21
N LEU A 31 -1.26 0.26 -0.76
CA LEU A 31 -0.71 0.06 -2.10
C LEU A 31 -0.61 1.36 -2.89
N PHE A 32 -1.63 2.22 -2.82
CA PHE A 32 -1.66 3.51 -3.51
C PHE A 32 -0.46 4.38 -3.11
N PHE A 33 -0.21 4.52 -1.82
CA PHE A 33 0.92 5.32 -1.35
C PHE A 33 2.27 4.64 -1.56
N ALA A 34 2.34 3.29 -1.50
CA ALA A 34 3.54 2.58 -1.90
C ALA A 34 3.89 2.86 -3.37
N HIS A 35 2.90 2.81 -4.27
CA HIS A 35 3.04 3.13 -5.68
C HIS A 35 3.45 4.60 -5.91
N LEU A 36 2.75 5.53 -5.25
CA LEU A 36 3.01 6.97 -5.37
C LEU A 36 4.44 7.31 -4.93
N TYR A 37 4.89 6.82 -3.78
CA TYR A 37 6.18 7.20 -3.20
C TYR A 37 7.38 6.50 -3.81
N LEU A 38 7.17 5.49 -4.65
CA LEU A 38 8.20 4.92 -5.50
C LEU A 38 8.47 5.75 -6.77
N GLN A 39 7.69 6.81 -7.02
CA GLN A 39 7.95 7.71 -8.13
C GLN A 39 9.06 8.72 -7.80
N ARG A 40 9.71 9.24 -8.85
CA ARG A 40 10.71 10.30 -8.71
C ARG A 40 10.13 11.53 -7.99
N ASP A 41 8.93 11.94 -8.42
CA ASP A 41 8.22 13.11 -7.91
C ASP A 41 6.71 12.96 -8.13
N GLU A 42 5.93 13.91 -7.60
CA GLU A 42 4.48 13.93 -7.73
C GLU A 42 4.04 14.01 -9.21
N ALA A 43 4.73 14.76 -10.04
CA ALA A 43 4.38 14.96 -11.44
C ALA A 43 4.62 13.70 -12.31
N ALA A 44 5.51 12.81 -11.87
CA ALA A 44 5.78 11.53 -12.52
C ALA A 44 4.74 10.47 -12.23
N PHE A 45 3.93 10.63 -11.18
CA PHE A 45 2.93 9.65 -10.79
C PHE A 45 1.85 9.47 -11.87
N ARG A 46 1.54 8.22 -12.15
CA ARG A 46 0.42 7.84 -13.02
C ARG A 46 -0.46 6.87 -12.27
N LEU A 47 -1.76 7.16 -12.24
CA LEU A 47 -2.74 6.29 -11.59
C LEU A 47 -2.73 4.89 -12.21
N TRP A 48 -2.99 3.89 -11.39
CA TRP A 48 -3.26 2.54 -11.86
C TRP A 48 -4.51 2.55 -12.76
N GLU A 49 -4.50 1.75 -13.83
CA GLU A 49 -5.54 1.74 -14.87
C GLU A 49 -6.97 1.57 -14.33
N GLN A 50 -7.14 0.76 -13.28
CA GLN A 50 -8.44 0.53 -12.64
C GLN A 50 -8.70 1.46 -11.44
N HIS A 51 -7.89 2.50 -11.24
CA HIS A 51 -8.12 3.47 -10.18
C HIS A 51 -9.48 4.17 -10.36
N ARG A 52 -10.21 4.38 -9.25
CA ARG A 52 -11.53 5.01 -9.25
C ARG A 52 -11.57 6.19 -8.29
N GLY A 53 -12.29 7.23 -8.70
CA GLY A 53 -12.50 8.40 -7.87
C GLY A 53 -11.30 9.32 -7.76
N GLU A 54 -11.36 10.20 -6.77
CA GLU A 54 -10.31 11.19 -6.51
C GLU A 54 -9.38 10.72 -5.38
N GLY A 55 -8.21 11.35 -5.29
CA GLY A 55 -7.23 11.11 -4.24
C GLY A 55 -6.72 9.69 -4.26
N ASP A 56 -6.80 8.99 -3.13
CA ASP A 56 -6.38 7.60 -2.97
C ASP A 56 -7.47 6.57 -3.28
N GLY A 57 -8.60 6.99 -3.83
CA GLY A 57 -9.66 6.12 -4.34
C GLY A 57 -10.49 5.37 -3.28
N ILE A 58 -10.34 5.67 -1.99
CA ILE A 58 -11.04 4.92 -0.93
C ILE A 58 -12.42 5.49 -0.55
N ALA A 59 -12.82 6.62 -1.13
CA ALA A 59 -14.11 7.26 -0.86
C ALA A 59 -15.26 6.76 -1.76
N GLY A 60 -14.95 5.94 -2.78
CA GLY A 60 -15.90 5.47 -3.77
C GLY A 60 -16.39 4.04 -3.53
N GLU A 61 -16.85 3.42 -4.61
CA GLU A 61 -17.28 2.02 -4.64
C GLU A 61 -16.16 1.08 -4.18
N PRO A 62 -16.45 0.08 -3.34
CA PRO A 62 -15.47 -0.87 -2.87
C PRO A 62 -14.76 -1.60 -4.01
N TYR A 63 -13.43 -1.73 -3.90
CA TYR A 63 -12.68 -2.68 -4.69
C TYR A 63 -12.90 -4.10 -4.16
N THR A 64 -13.01 -5.07 -5.05
CA THR A 64 -13.00 -6.47 -4.67
C THR A 64 -11.60 -6.88 -4.19
N GLN A 65 -11.52 -7.96 -3.43
CA GLN A 65 -10.24 -8.52 -2.98
C GLN A 65 -9.33 -8.86 -4.18
N ALA A 66 -9.91 -9.42 -5.25
CA ALA A 66 -9.17 -9.73 -6.48
C ALA A 66 -8.56 -8.48 -7.13
N GLN A 67 -9.31 -7.38 -7.21
CA GLN A 67 -8.81 -6.12 -7.77
C GLN A 67 -7.68 -5.52 -6.93
N VAL A 68 -7.77 -5.59 -5.60
CA VAL A 68 -6.69 -5.10 -4.73
C VAL A 68 -5.44 -5.98 -4.83
N LEU A 69 -5.60 -7.30 -4.99
CA LEU A 69 -4.48 -8.21 -5.26
C LEU A 69 -3.83 -7.93 -6.61
N GLU A 70 -4.62 -7.68 -7.66
CA GLU A 70 -4.12 -7.30 -8.98
C GLU A 70 -3.31 -5.99 -8.91
N TYR A 71 -3.79 -5.01 -8.14
CA TYR A 71 -3.03 -3.78 -7.89
C TYR A 71 -1.72 -4.07 -7.13
N GLY A 72 -1.75 -4.96 -6.15
CA GLY A 72 -0.54 -5.42 -5.46
C GLY A 72 0.48 -6.05 -6.41
N GLU A 73 0.02 -6.89 -7.35
CA GLU A 73 0.89 -7.46 -8.38
C GLU A 73 1.45 -6.43 -9.35
N PHE A 74 0.67 -5.41 -9.70
CA PHE A 74 1.15 -4.27 -10.47
C PHE A 74 2.29 -3.54 -9.72
N CYS A 75 2.10 -3.25 -8.42
CA CYS A 75 3.14 -2.64 -7.59
C CYS A 75 4.40 -3.52 -7.50
N ASP A 76 4.24 -4.83 -7.28
CA ASP A 76 5.36 -5.77 -7.19
C ASP A 76 6.20 -5.79 -8.48
N ARG A 77 5.56 -5.75 -9.65
CA ARG A 77 6.28 -5.73 -10.95
C ARG A 77 7.08 -4.45 -11.18
N MET A 78 6.69 -3.34 -10.59
CA MET A 78 7.38 -2.07 -10.79
C MET A 78 8.51 -1.81 -9.77
N ILE A 79 8.53 -2.51 -8.63
CA ILE A 79 9.42 -2.19 -7.49
C ILE A 79 10.88 -2.13 -7.92
N ASP A 80 11.41 -3.17 -8.54
CA ASP A 80 12.85 -3.27 -8.83
C ASP A 80 13.30 -2.10 -9.73
N GLY A 81 12.60 -1.88 -10.85
CA GLY A 81 12.90 -0.77 -11.75
C GLY A 81 12.66 0.62 -11.14
N ALA A 82 11.66 0.74 -10.28
CA ALA A 82 11.39 2.01 -9.60
C ALA A 82 12.47 2.33 -8.57
N VAL A 83 12.91 1.35 -7.78
CA VAL A 83 13.98 1.53 -6.79
C VAL A 83 15.31 1.87 -7.46
N ASP A 84 15.66 1.18 -8.54
CA ASP A 84 16.88 1.45 -9.32
C ASP A 84 16.89 2.85 -9.95
N ALA A 85 15.70 3.39 -10.26
CA ALA A 85 15.55 4.72 -10.84
C ALA A 85 15.51 5.86 -9.80
N LEU A 86 15.45 5.57 -8.50
CA LEU A 86 15.43 6.59 -7.45
C LEU A 86 16.82 7.20 -7.26
N ASP A 87 16.89 8.52 -7.30
CA ASP A 87 18.06 9.27 -6.84
C ASP A 87 18.04 9.37 -5.30
N LEU A 88 18.59 8.36 -4.64
CA LEU A 88 18.62 8.30 -3.17
C LEU A 88 19.55 9.35 -2.53
N ASP A 89 20.48 9.91 -3.28
CA ASP A 89 21.38 11.01 -2.84
C ASP A 89 20.68 12.38 -2.96
N GLY A 90 19.51 12.43 -3.61
CA GLY A 90 18.72 13.63 -3.79
C GLY A 90 18.30 14.27 -2.46
N THR A 91 18.52 15.57 -2.34
CA THR A 91 18.24 16.34 -1.12
C THR A 91 16.75 16.62 -0.90
N GLU A 92 15.91 16.36 -1.92
CA GLU A 92 14.47 16.58 -1.88
C GLU A 92 13.69 15.30 -2.18
N SER A 93 12.56 15.12 -1.50
CA SER A 93 11.68 13.96 -1.72
C SER A 93 11.04 13.92 -3.10
N GLY A 94 10.83 15.08 -3.73
CA GLY A 94 10.01 15.25 -4.94
C GLY A 94 8.52 15.43 -4.66
N PHE A 95 8.11 15.48 -3.37
CA PHE A 95 6.73 15.65 -2.94
C PHE A 95 6.60 16.90 -2.05
N SER A 96 5.74 17.84 -2.42
CA SER A 96 5.65 19.16 -1.81
C SER A 96 5.29 19.12 -0.30
N TRP A 97 4.62 18.07 0.14
CA TRP A 97 4.24 17.87 1.55
C TRP A 97 5.30 17.12 2.39
N TYR A 98 6.41 16.67 1.78
CA TYR A 98 7.53 16.02 2.47
C TYR A 98 8.84 16.79 2.25
N ARG A 99 9.19 17.66 3.19
CA ARG A 99 10.44 18.43 3.18
C ARG A 99 11.58 17.60 3.79
N MET A 100 12.08 16.63 3.04
CA MET A 100 13.14 15.71 3.45
C MET A 100 13.84 15.16 2.22
N SER A 101 14.99 14.50 2.41
CA SER A 101 15.73 13.85 1.33
C SER A 101 14.93 12.67 0.71
N LYS A 102 15.32 12.25 -0.49
CA LYS A 102 14.70 11.10 -1.15
C LYS A 102 14.85 9.82 -0.32
N LEU A 103 16.01 9.61 0.28
CA LEU A 103 16.26 8.44 1.13
C LEU A 103 15.36 8.45 2.38
N GLU A 104 15.27 9.57 3.09
CA GLU A 104 14.38 9.68 4.24
C GLU A 104 12.93 9.44 3.87
N HIS A 105 12.50 9.90 2.70
CA HIS A 105 11.16 9.65 2.18
C HIS A 105 10.91 8.16 1.93
N GLN A 106 11.90 7.39 1.46
CA GLN A 106 11.74 5.95 1.32
C GLN A 106 11.61 5.24 2.69
N PHE A 107 12.28 5.70 3.72
CA PHE A 107 12.01 5.20 5.09
C PHE A 107 10.58 5.48 5.55
N VAL A 108 10.02 6.65 5.21
CA VAL A 108 8.59 6.95 5.46
C VAL A 108 7.70 5.97 4.70
N ASN A 109 7.99 5.69 3.42
CA ASN A 109 7.24 4.76 2.59
C ASN A 109 7.23 3.34 3.20
N ILE A 110 8.41 2.79 3.53
CA ILE A 110 8.54 1.46 4.14
C ILE A 110 7.77 1.39 5.47
N ARG A 111 7.94 2.38 6.35
CA ARG A 111 7.25 2.44 7.63
C ARG A 111 5.73 2.49 7.47
N ARG A 112 5.23 3.20 6.46
CA ARG A 112 3.80 3.27 6.15
C ARG A 112 3.23 1.93 5.71
N ILE A 113 3.94 1.24 4.80
CA ILE A 113 3.56 -0.11 4.37
C ILE A 113 3.52 -1.07 5.56
N GLN A 114 4.54 -1.04 6.43
CA GLN A 114 4.61 -1.89 7.62
C GLN A 114 3.49 -1.58 8.61
N HIS A 115 3.17 -0.29 8.83
CA HIS A 115 2.07 0.13 9.69
C HIS A 115 0.74 -0.46 9.24
N HIS A 116 0.39 -0.30 7.96
CA HIS A 116 -0.86 -0.83 7.42
C HIS A 116 -0.88 -2.35 7.34
N ALA A 117 0.24 -2.98 7.01
CA ALA A 117 0.36 -4.44 7.07
C ALA A 117 0.10 -4.97 8.49
N GLY A 118 0.65 -4.31 9.52
CA GLY A 118 0.38 -4.66 10.92
C GLY A 118 -1.10 -4.55 11.30
N GLN A 119 -1.77 -3.46 10.90
CA GLN A 119 -3.20 -3.28 11.11
C GLN A 119 -4.04 -4.39 10.46
N LEU A 120 -3.75 -4.73 9.21
CA LEU A 120 -4.48 -5.75 8.46
C LEU A 120 -4.22 -7.17 9.01
N ILE A 121 -2.97 -7.46 9.40
CA ILE A 121 -2.61 -8.73 10.04
C ILE A 121 -3.35 -8.93 11.35
N ASP A 122 -3.44 -7.90 12.18
CA ASP A 122 -4.18 -7.94 13.44
C ASP A 122 -5.67 -8.25 13.22
N ARG A 123 -6.28 -7.61 12.20
CA ARG A 123 -7.69 -7.88 11.83
C ARG A 123 -7.90 -9.32 11.34
N VAL A 124 -7.04 -9.85 10.47
CA VAL A 124 -7.12 -11.23 9.99
C VAL A 124 -6.99 -12.21 11.15
N ARG A 125 -6.05 -11.97 12.07
CA ARG A 125 -5.88 -12.81 13.26
C ARG A 125 -7.13 -12.80 14.17
N SER A 126 -7.69 -11.63 14.36
CA SER A 126 -8.88 -11.46 15.20
C SER A 126 -10.14 -12.07 14.58
N ALA A 127 -10.29 -11.98 13.26
CA ALA A 127 -11.50 -12.46 12.57
C ALA A 127 -11.45 -13.95 12.22
N ALA A 128 -10.28 -14.52 11.92
CA ALA A 128 -10.16 -15.88 11.40
C ALA A 128 -9.22 -16.80 12.19
N ASP A 129 -8.60 -16.32 13.26
CA ASP A 129 -7.55 -17.03 14.03
C ASP A 129 -6.39 -17.55 13.14
N VAL A 130 -6.04 -16.78 12.08
CA VAL A 130 -5.03 -17.14 11.10
C VAL A 130 -3.78 -16.29 11.29
N GLY A 131 -2.64 -16.95 11.49
CA GLY A 131 -1.33 -16.30 11.54
C GLY A 131 -0.82 -15.93 10.15
N ILE A 132 -0.23 -14.73 10.01
CA ILE A 132 0.53 -14.33 8.81
C ILE A 132 2.01 -14.61 9.05
N ARG A 133 2.65 -15.23 8.06
CA ARG A 133 4.07 -15.58 8.17
C ARG A 133 4.95 -14.32 8.17
N TRP A 134 5.82 -14.24 9.17
CA TRP A 134 6.85 -13.21 9.20
C TRP A 134 7.87 -13.43 8.09
N VAL A 135 8.21 -12.38 7.35
CA VAL A 135 9.28 -12.38 6.34
C VAL A 135 10.44 -11.56 6.88
N ALA A 136 11.50 -12.25 7.30
CA ALA A 136 12.70 -11.60 7.86
C ALA A 136 13.69 -11.15 6.78
N ALA A 137 13.84 -11.93 5.72
CA ALA A 137 14.69 -11.65 4.57
C ALA A 137 14.19 -12.40 3.33
N ARG A 138 14.58 -11.95 2.15
CA ARG A 138 14.46 -12.70 0.88
C ARG A 138 15.76 -13.39 0.58
#